data_1898b7d753ca9f30a7640960354b8b34
#
_entry.id   1898b7d753ca9f30a7640960354b8b34
#
_cell.length_a   1.000
_cell.length_b   1.000
_cell.length_c   1.000
_cell.angle_alpha   90.00
_cell.angle_beta   90.00
_cell.angle_gamma   90.00
#
_symmetry.space_group_name_H-M   'P 1'
#
loop_
_entity.id
_entity.type
_entity.pdbx_description
1 polymer ?
#
loop_
_entity_poly.entity_id
_entity_poly.type
_entity_poly.pdbx_seq_one_letter_code
_entity_poly.pdbx_strand_id
1 'polypeptide(L)'
;MKLTNIFSMLGGLALFLYGMNMMSNGLELAAGNKMKTILEKLTSNRILGVLVGALVTAIIQSSSATTVMVVGFVNSGLMSLTSAVWVIMGANIGTTITGQLIAIDITAIAPLIAFIGVAMIVFFKSKKLDAFGSVIGGLGILQALAKSGVMTLSSSIYVLFGQNIGTCITSVLASIGTSKNAKRTTIIHLTFNIIGTVIFVSISMLFPFAHLVESITPNNVAAQIANVHTIFNVATTLLLLPIGTKLVDLAKMILPDDPEDHQHMSLKYLDFSIFNNDYHIGTSAIANTQLFNETQHMLNVANHNVKRAFELLDHFNQEKYERLLKDEEYINYLNQQIIDFTTEVISNEFPTEGSQTIVLFLKLSSDLERIGDHAINIASRAQKLAEDETHFSQDALKEISIMESLCNNILDELIILDYDEFKNIVDKVDIMEDNIDKTQHQFTVNQLIRLKEKKCSTENSIIYTKILTDFERIGDHGLNIAESLYHIRKIMKQMKMIKPEIEE
;
A
#
# COMPACT_ATOMS: atom_id res chain seq x y z
N MET A 1 -43.34 -24.95 1.21
CA MET A 1 -43.35 -23.52 1.63
C MET A 1 -44.30 -22.75 0.73
N LYS A 2 -45.16 -21.90 1.29
CA LYS A 2 -46.03 -21.04 0.47
C LYS A 2 -45.17 -19.94 -0.14
N LEU A 3 -45.49 -19.54 -1.40
CA LEU A 3 -44.75 -18.49 -2.13
C LEU A 3 -44.64 -17.16 -1.35
N THR A 4 -45.70 -16.87 -0.59
CA THR A 4 -45.78 -15.71 0.34
C THR A 4 -44.68 -15.74 1.42
N ASN A 5 -44.29 -16.93 1.92
CA ASN A 5 -43.24 -17.06 2.94
C ASN A 5 -41.86 -16.75 2.33
N ILE A 6 -41.65 -17.11 1.04
CA ILE A 6 -40.41 -16.78 0.32
C ILE A 6 -40.32 -15.27 0.12
N PHE A 7 -41.39 -14.60 -0.30
CA PHE A 7 -41.40 -13.14 -0.46
C PHE A 7 -41.20 -12.40 0.86
N SER A 8 -41.81 -12.85 1.94
CA SER A 8 -41.58 -12.27 3.27
C SER A 8 -40.13 -12.47 3.74
N MET A 9 -39.52 -13.62 3.45
CA MET A 9 -38.12 -13.90 3.77
C MET A 9 -37.15 -13.01 2.95
N LEU A 10 -37.41 -12.87 1.64
CA LEU A 10 -36.62 -12.01 0.79
C LEU A 10 -36.75 -10.52 1.16
N GLY A 11 -37.95 -10.06 1.50
CA GLY A 11 -38.19 -8.70 1.98
C GLY A 11 -37.52 -8.44 3.33
N GLY A 12 -37.59 -9.39 4.27
CA GLY A 12 -36.88 -9.32 5.54
C GLY A 12 -35.38 -9.30 5.36
N LEU A 13 -34.84 -10.13 4.47
CA LEU A 13 -33.40 -10.14 4.15
C LEU A 13 -32.96 -8.80 3.52
N ALA A 14 -33.75 -8.24 2.60
CA ALA A 14 -33.42 -6.96 1.97
C ALA A 14 -33.39 -5.83 3.01
N LEU A 15 -34.36 -5.75 3.92
CA LEU A 15 -34.38 -4.78 5.00
C LEU A 15 -33.25 -5.00 6.00
N PHE A 16 -32.90 -6.24 6.29
CA PHE A 16 -31.76 -6.59 7.16
C PHE A 16 -30.44 -6.08 6.56
N LEU A 17 -30.20 -6.39 5.28
CA LEU A 17 -28.99 -5.91 4.56
C LEU A 17 -28.96 -4.38 4.46
N TYR A 18 -30.12 -3.75 4.25
CA TYR A 18 -30.19 -2.29 4.21
C TYR A 18 -29.90 -1.68 5.60
N GLY A 19 -30.43 -2.24 6.68
CA GLY A 19 -30.16 -1.79 8.05
C GLY A 19 -28.68 -1.96 8.44
N MET A 20 -28.05 -3.08 8.06
CA MET A 20 -26.61 -3.28 8.23
C MET A 20 -25.78 -2.23 7.48
N ASN A 21 -26.09 -2.02 6.20
CA ASN A 21 -25.37 -1.05 5.37
C ASN A 21 -25.54 0.38 5.93
N MET A 22 -26.75 0.75 6.33
CA MET A 22 -27.04 2.06 6.92
C MET A 22 -26.26 2.29 8.22
N MET A 23 -26.21 1.28 9.11
CA MET A 23 -25.44 1.34 10.36
C MET A 23 -23.92 1.44 10.08
N SER A 24 -23.41 0.62 9.17
CA SER A 24 -22.00 0.60 8.77
C SER A 24 -21.57 1.96 8.21
N ASN A 25 -22.30 2.49 7.23
CA ASN A 25 -22.00 3.79 6.62
C ASN A 25 -22.05 4.94 7.64
N GLY A 26 -23.01 4.90 8.58
CA GLY A 26 -23.10 5.89 9.64
C GLY A 26 -21.90 5.87 10.59
N LEU A 27 -21.42 4.69 10.98
CA LEU A 27 -20.23 4.50 11.81
C LEU A 27 -18.96 4.95 11.07
N GLU A 28 -18.86 4.63 9.78
CA GLU A 28 -17.76 5.03 8.92
C GLU A 28 -17.67 6.55 8.78
N LEU A 29 -18.78 7.21 8.49
CA LEU A 29 -18.86 8.69 8.42
C LEU A 29 -18.53 9.35 9.77
N ALA A 30 -18.94 8.75 10.89
CA ALA A 30 -18.62 9.25 12.22
C ALA A 30 -17.14 9.10 12.59
N ALA A 31 -16.50 8.02 12.15
CA ALA A 31 -15.10 7.71 12.46
C ALA A 31 -14.11 8.55 11.61
N GLY A 32 -14.46 8.85 10.36
CA GLY A 32 -13.65 9.69 9.45
C GLY A 32 -12.21 9.19 9.25
N ASN A 33 -11.31 10.09 8.83
CA ASN A 33 -9.89 9.80 8.53
C ASN A 33 -9.03 9.38 9.75
N LYS A 34 -9.59 9.38 10.96
CA LYS A 34 -8.87 8.99 12.18
C LYS A 34 -8.50 7.50 12.22
N MET A 35 -9.23 6.66 11.48
CA MET A 35 -9.01 5.22 11.46
C MET A 35 -7.63 4.83 10.93
N LYS A 36 -7.16 5.52 9.89
CA LYS A 36 -5.82 5.34 9.33
C LYS A 36 -4.74 5.62 10.37
N THR A 37 -4.82 6.78 11.02
CA THR A 37 -3.83 7.19 12.04
C THR A 37 -3.79 6.21 13.23
N ILE A 38 -4.93 5.60 13.56
CA ILE A 38 -5.04 4.59 14.61
C ILE A 38 -4.32 3.30 14.18
N LEU A 39 -4.56 2.84 12.95
CA LEU A 39 -3.92 1.63 12.41
C LEU A 39 -2.39 1.80 12.26
N GLU A 40 -1.92 2.95 11.80
CA GLU A 40 -0.48 3.20 11.61
C GLU A 40 0.30 3.27 12.93
N LYS A 41 -0.25 3.98 13.94
CA LYS A 41 0.50 4.28 15.18
C LYS A 41 0.50 3.18 16.23
N LEU A 42 -0.49 2.29 16.22
CA LEU A 42 -0.76 1.40 17.34
C LEU A 42 -0.50 -0.09 17.05
N THR A 43 0.08 -0.44 15.90
CA THR A 43 0.22 -1.86 15.50
C THR A 43 1.57 -2.50 15.81
N SER A 44 2.50 -1.78 16.43
CA SER A 44 3.83 -2.30 16.79
C SER A 44 3.80 -3.36 17.90
N ASN A 45 2.80 -3.31 18.79
CA ASN A 45 2.62 -4.27 19.88
C ASN A 45 1.52 -5.29 19.52
N ARG A 46 1.75 -6.57 19.81
CA ARG A 46 0.81 -7.67 19.50
C ARG A 46 -0.60 -7.42 20.05
N ILE A 47 -0.70 -7.11 21.34
CA ILE A 47 -1.98 -6.88 22.03
C ILE A 47 -2.66 -5.63 21.46
N LEU A 48 -1.88 -4.57 21.30
CA LEU A 48 -2.40 -3.30 20.79
C LEU A 48 -2.87 -3.43 19.34
N GLY A 49 -2.13 -4.18 18.50
CA GLY A 49 -2.54 -4.49 17.13
C GLY A 49 -3.87 -5.24 17.07
N VAL A 50 -4.08 -6.24 17.94
CA VAL A 50 -5.36 -6.98 18.06
C VAL A 50 -6.48 -6.04 18.52
N LEU A 51 -6.25 -5.21 19.55
CA LEU A 51 -7.26 -4.28 20.04
C LEU A 51 -7.64 -3.25 18.97
N VAL A 52 -6.65 -2.72 18.24
CA VAL A 52 -6.90 -1.79 17.13
C VAL A 52 -7.69 -2.46 16.01
N GLY A 53 -7.29 -3.65 15.57
CA GLY A 53 -8.04 -4.40 14.57
C GLY A 53 -9.49 -4.68 14.98
N ALA A 54 -9.69 -5.05 16.25
CA ALA A 54 -11.02 -5.27 16.78
C ALA A 54 -11.86 -3.99 16.83
N LEU A 55 -11.26 -2.88 17.30
CA LEU A 55 -11.96 -1.58 17.37
C LEU A 55 -12.31 -1.06 15.98
N VAL A 56 -11.34 -1.09 15.04
CA VAL A 56 -11.55 -0.65 13.66
C VAL A 56 -12.69 -1.43 13.02
N THR A 57 -12.65 -2.75 13.12
CA THR A 57 -13.70 -3.61 12.54
C THR A 57 -15.05 -3.43 13.22
N ALA A 58 -15.06 -3.25 14.55
CA ALA A 58 -16.31 -2.96 15.28
C ALA A 58 -16.94 -1.62 14.85
N ILE A 59 -16.14 -0.64 14.49
CA ILE A 59 -16.60 0.67 14.00
C ILE A 59 -17.02 0.57 12.52
N ILE A 60 -16.19 0.00 11.65
CA ILE A 60 -16.51 -0.15 10.22
C ILE A 60 -17.61 -1.18 9.99
N GLN A 61 -17.84 -2.10 10.94
CA GLN A 61 -18.80 -3.22 10.84
C GLN A 61 -18.52 -4.18 9.66
N SER A 62 -17.28 -4.18 9.16
CA SER A 62 -16.85 -5.01 8.04
C SER A 62 -15.40 -5.48 8.23
N SER A 63 -15.22 -6.76 8.55
CA SER A 63 -13.88 -7.38 8.58
C SER A 63 -13.26 -7.49 7.19
N SER A 64 -14.09 -7.65 6.16
CA SER A 64 -13.64 -7.65 4.77
C SER A 64 -13.01 -6.32 4.39
N ALA A 65 -13.67 -5.19 4.70
CA ALA A 65 -13.11 -3.85 4.45
C ALA A 65 -11.82 -3.63 5.25
N THR A 66 -11.79 -4.02 6.54
CA THR A 66 -10.59 -3.91 7.37
C THR A 66 -9.43 -4.75 6.83
N THR A 67 -9.69 -6.00 6.41
CA THR A 67 -8.62 -6.88 5.89
C THR A 67 -8.14 -6.44 4.52
N VAL A 68 -9.00 -5.95 3.63
CA VAL A 68 -8.60 -5.35 2.34
C VAL A 68 -7.73 -4.11 2.58
N MET A 69 -8.10 -3.26 3.53
CA MET A 69 -7.28 -2.10 3.93
C MET A 69 -5.90 -2.53 4.47
N VAL A 70 -5.83 -3.58 5.29
CA VAL A 70 -4.57 -4.15 5.79
C VAL A 70 -3.72 -4.69 4.63
N VAL A 71 -4.32 -5.40 3.67
CA VAL A 71 -3.63 -5.85 2.43
C VAL A 71 -3.05 -4.66 1.68
N GLY A 72 -3.83 -3.59 1.50
CA GLY A 72 -3.37 -2.34 0.86
C GLY A 72 -2.24 -1.66 1.64
N PHE A 73 -2.30 -1.60 2.98
CA PHE A 73 -1.22 -1.03 3.82
C PHE A 73 0.06 -1.85 3.76
N VAL A 74 -0.03 -3.17 3.69
CA VAL A 74 1.15 -4.04 3.52
C VAL A 74 1.71 -3.88 2.10
N ASN A 75 0.84 -3.78 1.10
CA ASN A 75 1.25 -3.57 -0.28
C ASN A 75 2.00 -2.24 -0.48
N SER A 76 1.54 -1.18 0.16
CA SER A 76 2.17 0.15 0.12
C SER A 76 3.37 0.33 1.07
N GLY A 77 3.72 -0.71 1.86
CA GLY A 77 4.78 -0.62 2.86
C GLY A 77 4.44 0.20 4.12
N LEU A 78 3.19 0.68 4.25
CA LEU A 78 2.72 1.39 5.46
C LEU A 78 2.62 0.49 6.68
N MET A 79 2.48 -0.82 6.47
CA MET A 79 2.36 -1.81 7.54
C MET A 79 3.26 -3.00 7.27
N SER A 80 3.99 -3.46 8.29
CA SER A 80 4.77 -4.69 8.19
C SER A 80 3.85 -5.91 8.15
N LEU A 81 4.29 -6.99 7.50
CA LEU A 81 3.56 -8.26 7.47
C LEU A 81 3.28 -8.80 8.88
N THR A 82 4.20 -8.60 9.82
CA THR A 82 4.02 -8.98 11.23
C THR A 82 2.93 -8.17 11.92
N SER A 83 2.88 -6.85 11.69
CA SER A 83 1.80 -6.01 12.23
C SER A 83 0.43 -6.39 11.67
N ALA A 84 0.37 -6.75 10.39
CA ALA A 84 -0.85 -7.20 9.73
C ALA A 84 -1.48 -8.43 10.43
N VAL A 85 -0.65 -9.38 10.91
CA VAL A 85 -1.16 -10.57 11.66
C VAL A 85 -2.02 -10.14 12.84
N TRP A 86 -1.54 -9.19 13.64
CA TRP A 86 -2.23 -8.75 14.85
C TRP A 86 -3.53 -8.02 14.53
N VAL A 87 -3.51 -7.17 13.53
CA VAL A 87 -4.71 -6.45 13.07
C VAL A 87 -5.76 -7.41 12.50
N ILE A 88 -5.36 -8.41 11.71
CA ILE A 88 -6.26 -9.43 11.15
C ILE A 88 -6.91 -10.25 12.27
N MET A 89 -6.13 -10.68 13.27
CA MET A 89 -6.67 -11.38 14.44
C MET A 89 -7.71 -10.52 15.16
N GLY A 90 -7.42 -9.24 15.34
CA GLY A 90 -8.35 -8.27 15.92
C GLY A 90 -9.61 -8.06 15.07
N ALA A 91 -9.45 -7.94 13.75
CA ALA A 91 -10.57 -7.76 12.83
C ALA A 91 -11.58 -8.90 12.92
N ASN A 92 -11.12 -10.14 13.06
CA ASN A 92 -12.01 -11.28 13.28
C ASN A 92 -12.80 -11.18 14.59
N ILE A 93 -12.17 -10.68 15.68
CA ILE A 93 -12.90 -10.40 16.94
C ILE A 93 -13.91 -9.28 16.72
N GLY A 94 -13.52 -8.17 16.09
CA GLY A 94 -14.37 -7.00 15.84
C GLY A 94 -15.67 -7.33 15.11
N THR A 95 -15.61 -8.26 14.16
CA THR A 95 -16.82 -8.74 13.43
C THR A 95 -17.89 -9.28 14.35
N THR A 96 -17.53 -9.84 15.51
CA THR A 96 -18.50 -10.45 16.43
C THR A 96 -19.39 -9.43 17.13
N ILE A 97 -18.97 -8.16 17.19
CA ILE A 97 -19.72 -7.07 17.81
C ILE A 97 -21.08 -6.87 17.12
N THR A 98 -21.13 -7.02 15.79
CA THR A 98 -22.40 -6.94 15.04
C THR A 98 -23.41 -7.99 15.54
N GLY A 99 -22.97 -9.24 15.67
CA GLY A 99 -23.80 -10.32 16.21
C GLY A 99 -24.24 -10.05 17.65
N GLN A 100 -23.37 -9.54 18.50
CA GLN A 100 -23.69 -9.17 19.88
C GLN A 100 -24.70 -8.02 19.97
N LEU A 101 -24.59 -7.00 19.11
CA LEU A 101 -25.57 -5.92 19.05
C LEU A 101 -26.97 -6.42 18.64
N ILE A 102 -27.01 -7.36 17.68
CA ILE A 102 -28.30 -7.99 17.26
C ILE A 102 -28.86 -8.90 18.34
N ALA A 103 -28.02 -9.51 19.16
CA ALA A 103 -28.40 -10.41 20.23
C ALA A 103 -29.02 -9.71 21.46
N ILE A 104 -28.80 -8.39 21.62
CA ILE A 104 -29.43 -7.60 22.68
C ILE A 104 -30.92 -7.50 22.40
N ASP A 105 -31.76 -8.00 23.32
CA ASP A 105 -33.21 -7.98 23.12
C ASP A 105 -33.80 -6.59 23.47
N ILE A 106 -33.77 -5.69 22.50
CA ILE A 106 -34.41 -4.36 22.55
C ILE A 106 -35.61 -4.29 21.58
N THR A 107 -36.16 -5.44 21.19
CA THR A 107 -37.20 -5.57 20.15
C THR A 107 -38.43 -4.72 20.45
N ALA A 108 -38.78 -4.55 21.72
CA ALA A 108 -39.95 -3.75 22.11
C ALA A 108 -39.81 -2.26 21.74
N ILE A 109 -38.62 -1.72 21.76
CA ILE A 109 -38.31 -0.29 21.44
C ILE A 109 -37.64 -0.12 20.10
N ALA A 110 -37.26 -1.21 19.41
CA ALA A 110 -36.58 -1.18 18.13
C ALA A 110 -37.28 -0.35 17.03
N PRO A 111 -38.64 -0.41 16.86
CA PRO A 111 -39.33 0.44 15.90
C PRO A 111 -39.25 1.94 16.22
N LEU A 112 -39.25 2.30 17.51
CA LEU A 112 -39.07 3.69 17.95
C LEU A 112 -37.63 4.17 17.68
N ILE A 113 -36.66 3.34 17.96
CA ILE A 113 -35.23 3.61 17.67
C ILE A 113 -35.02 3.79 16.17
N ALA A 114 -35.60 2.91 15.34
CA ALA A 114 -35.52 3.03 13.88
C ALA A 114 -36.16 4.36 13.40
N PHE A 115 -37.35 4.71 13.94
CA PHE A 115 -38.02 5.96 13.60
C PHE A 115 -37.17 7.19 13.95
N ILE A 116 -36.61 7.24 15.16
CA ILE A 116 -35.78 8.35 15.61
C ILE A 116 -34.55 8.48 14.70
N GLY A 117 -33.87 7.38 14.36
CA GLY A 117 -32.70 7.38 13.46
C GLY A 117 -33.05 7.90 12.08
N VAL A 118 -34.13 7.43 11.48
CA VAL A 118 -34.61 7.90 10.17
C VAL A 118 -35.00 9.37 10.23
N ALA A 119 -35.71 9.80 11.30
CA ALA A 119 -36.09 11.20 11.50
C ALA A 119 -34.84 12.10 11.60
N MET A 120 -33.79 11.66 12.26
CA MET A 120 -32.48 12.40 12.32
C MET A 120 -31.90 12.60 10.93
N ILE A 121 -31.90 11.58 10.05
CA ILE A 121 -31.38 11.67 8.69
C ILE A 121 -32.23 12.62 7.84
N VAL A 122 -33.55 12.50 7.92
CA VAL A 122 -34.47 13.23 7.04
C VAL A 122 -34.56 14.72 7.43
N PHE A 123 -34.61 15.01 8.73
CA PHE A 123 -34.92 16.39 9.20
C PHE A 123 -33.69 17.20 9.58
N PHE A 124 -32.52 16.58 9.82
CA PHE A 124 -31.32 17.32 10.22
C PHE A 124 -30.24 17.23 9.14
N LYS A 125 -29.86 18.36 8.53
CA LYS A 125 -28.85 18.48 7.47
C LYS A 125 -27.42 18.54 7.99
N SER A 126 -27.10 17.96 9.12
CA SER A 126 -25.75 17.97 9.70
C SER A 126 -25.08 16.61 9.49
N LYS A 127 -23.88 16.58 8.88
CA LYS A 127 -23.13 15.34 8.65
C LYS A 127 -22.95 14.47 9.91
N LYS A 128 -22.80 15.10 11.10
CA LYS A 128 -22.68 14.35 12.36
C LYS A 128 -24.01 13.73 12.80
N LEU A 129 -25.13 14.45 12.66
CA LEU A 129 -26.45 13.96 13.02
C LEU A 129 -26.95 12.92 12.01
N ASP A 130 -26.57 13.07 10.74
CA ASP A 130 -26.84 12.07 9.70
C ASP A 130 -26.13 10.75 9.98
N ALA A 131 -24.82 10.79 10.30
CA ALA A 131 -24.06 9.61 10.71
C ALA A 131 -24.66 8.93 11.95
N PHE A 132 -25.00 9.72 12.98
CA PHE A 132 -25.60 9.20 14.21
C PHE A 132 -27.00 8.62 13.97
N GLY A 133 -27.81 9.28 13.15
CA GLY A 133 -29.12 8.82 12.72
C GLY A 133 -29.05 7.50 11.95
N SER A 134 -28.04 7.35 11.07
CA SER A 134 -27.79 6.11 10.31
C SER A 134 -27.43 4.93 11.21
N VAL A 135 -26.58 5.15 12.24
CA VAL A 135 -26.24 4.11 13.22
C VAL A 135 -27.48 3.66 14.01
N ILE A 136 -28.20 4.63 14.58
CA ILE A 136 -29.40 4.34 15.42
C ILE A 136 -30.50 3.73 14.57
N GLY A 137 -30.77 4.28 13.40
CA GLY A 137 -31.81 3.79 12.50
C GLY A 137 -31.51 2.39 11.98
N GLY A 138 -30.27 2.14 11.57
CA GLY A 138 -29.80 0.82 11.13
C GLY A 138 -29.92 -0.23 12.24
N LEU A 139 -29.48 0.08 13.45
CA LEU A 139 -29.62 -0.81 14.62
C LEU A 139 -31.07 -1.12 14.92
N GLY A 140 -31.95 -0.12 14.89
CA GLY A 140 -33.39 -0.32 15.11
C GLY A 140 -34.04 -1.23 14.07
N ILE A 141 -33.69 -1.06 12.78
CA ILE A 141 -34.19 -1.93 11.70
C ILE A 141 -33.67 -3.36 11.88
N LEU A 142 -32.39 -3.55 12.19
CA LEU A 142 -31.76 -4.87 12.41
C LEU A 142 -32.48 -5.62 13.56
N GLN A 143 -32.74 -4.95 14.67
CA GLN A 143 -33.40 -5.51 15.85
C GLN A 143 -34.87 -5.87 15.58
N ALA A 144 -35.59 -5.06 14.82
CA ALA A 144 -36.95 -5.34 14.44
C ALA A 144 -37.09 -6.64 13.60
N LEU A 145 -36.04 -7.01 12.86
CA LEU A 145 -36.03 -8.15 11.95
C LEU A 145 -35.37 -9.42 12.51
N ALA A 146 -34.63 -9.34 13.61
CA ALA A 146 -33.83 -10.45 14.16
C ALA A 146 -34.65 -11.67 14.68
N LYS A 147 -35.97 -11.62 14.77
CA LYS A 147 -36.82 -12.69 15.33
C LYS A 147 -37.23 -13.81 14.38
N SER A 148 -36.79 -13.87 13.14
CA SER A 148 -37.16 -14.96 12.23
C SER A 148 -36.29 -16.21 12.45
N GLY A 149 -36.51 -16.95 13.54
CA GLY A 149 -35.77 -18.16 13.90
C GLY A 149 -35.95 -19.31 12.90
N VAL A 150 -35.08 -19.41 11.92
CA VAL A 150 -35.10 -20.44 10.85
C VAL A 150 -34.10 -21.58 11.11
N MET A 151 -33.11 -21.41 12.01
CA MET A 151 -32.03 -22.39 12.22
C MET A 151 -31.87 -22.79 13.69
N THR A 152 -31.50 -24.05 13.93
CA THR A 152 -31.11 -24.53 15.26
C THR A 152 -29.66 -24.13 15.55
N LEU A 153 -29.30 -23.99 16.85
CA LEU A 153 -27.93 -23.69 17.26
C LEU A 153 -26.92 -24.69 16.67
N SER A 154 -27.22 -25.99 16.79
CA SER A 154 -26.33 -27.04 16.30
C SER A 154 -26.00 -26.96 14.81
N SER A 155 -26.97 -26.57 13.98
CA SER A 155 -26.75 -26.36 12.53
C SER A 155 -25.99 -25.07 12.26
N SER A 156 -26.27 -24.02 13.03
CA SER A 156 -25.69 -22.69 12.87
C SER A 156 -24.20 -22.68 13.21
N ILE A 157 -23.72 -23.50 14.13
CA ILE A 157 -22.31 -23.60 14.53
C ILE A 157 -21.42 -23.94 13.33
N TYR A 158 -21.73 -24.98 12.56
CA TYR A 158 -20.93 -25.38 11.40
C TYR A 158 -21.00 -24.39 10.24
N VAL A 159 -22.17 -23.78 10.02
CA VAL A 159 -22.35 -22.71 9.03
C VAL A 159 -21.48 -21.51 9.37
N LEU A 160 -21.44 -21.13 10.66
CA LEU A 160 -20.62 -20.01 11.14
C LEU A 160 -19.14 -20.26 10.97
N PHE A 161 -18.65 -21.49 11.24
CA PHE A 161 -17.26 -21.83 11.00
C PHE A 161 -16.89 -21.75 9.52
N GLY A 162 -17.77 -22.21 8.63
CA GLY A 162 -17.60 -22.06 7.18
C GLY A 162 -17.65 -20.60 6.73
N GLN A 163 -18.51 -19.77 7.33
CA GLN A 163 -18.60 -18.35 7.05
C GLN A 163 -17.28 -17.61 7.36
N ASN A 164 -16.61 -17.93 8.47
CA ASN A 164 -15.32 -17.33 8.80
C ASN A 164 -14.24 -17.61 7.73
N ILE A 165 -14.22 -18.79 7.14
CA ILE A 165 -13.35 -19.09 5.98
C ILE A 165 -13.83 -18.31 4.74
N GLY A 166 -15.13 -18.26 4.50
CA GLY A 166 -15.74 -17.58 3.36
C GLY A 166 -15.43 -16.09 3.29
N THR A 167 -15.31 -15.41 4.45
CA THR A 167 -14.93 -13.98 4.48
C THR A 167 -13.53 -13.71 3.94
N CYS A 168 -12.65 -14.71 3.88
CA CYS A 168 -11.29 -14.55 3.33
C CYS A 168 -11.29 -14.33 1.81
N ILE A 169 -12.37 -14.67 1.09
CA ILE A 169 -12.42 -14.53 -0.38
C ILE A 169 -12.22 -13.08 -0.82
N THR A 170 -12.71 -12.12 -0.07
CA THR A 170 -12.55 -10.69 -0.38
C THR A 170 -11.09 -10.25 -0.33
N SER A 171 -10.33 -10.71 0.68
CA SER A 171 -8.89 -10.45 0.77
C SER A 171 -8.09 -11.21 -0.30
N VAL A 172 -8.54 -12.40 -0.71
CA VAL A 172 -7.94 -13.13 -1.84
C VAL A 172 -8.10 -12.33 -3.13
N LEU A 173 -9.31 -11.85 -3.42
CA LEU A 173 -9.57 -11.04 -4.60
C LEU A 173 -8.77 -9.73 -4.58
N ALA A 174 -8.72 -9.05 -3.43
CA ALA A 174 -7.96 -7.82 -3.24
C ALA A 174 -6.43 -8.01 -3.34
N SER A 175 -5.92 -9.24 -3.22
CA SER A 175 -4.48 -9.53 -3.33
C SER A 175 -4.03 -9.89 -4.75
N ILE A 176 -4.95 -9.97 -5.72
CA ILE A 176 -4.63 -10.23 -7.12
C ILE A 176 -3.89 -9.02 -7.70
N GLY A 177 -2.74 -9.21 -8.30
CA GLY A 177 -1.92 -8.14 -8.85
C GLY A 177 -1.02 -7.40 -7.84
N THR A 178 -1.16 -7.67 -6.54
CA THR A 178 -0.39 -6.99 -5.48
C THR A 178 0.96 -7.62 -5.20
N SER A 179 1.75 -6.96 -4.34
CA SER A 179 3.07 -7.43 -3.88
C SER A 179 3.00 -8.79 -3.16
N LYS A 180 4.13 -9.50 -3.09
CA LYS A 180 4.21 -10.78 -2.35
C LYS A 180 3.80 -10.67 -0.89
N ASN A 181 4.15 -9.57 -0.22
CA ASN A 181 3.77 -9.37 1.17
C ASN A 181 2.27 -9.13 1.34
N ALA A 182 1.61 -8.45 0.41
CA ALA A 182 0.17 -8.31 0.37
C ALA A 182 -0.54 -9.67 0.18
N LYS A 183 -0.05 -10.51 -0.75
CA LYS A 183 -0.53 -11.90 -0.93
C LYS A 183 -0.28 -12.76 0.31
N ARG A 184 0.87 -12.62 0.97
CA ARG A 184 1.17 -13.30 2.24
C ARG A 184 0.21 -12.89 3.35
N THR A 185 -0.22 -11.62 3.39
CA THR A 185 -1.25 -11.13 4.32
C THR A 185 -2.56 -11.89 4.16
N THR A 186 -2.97 -12.15 2.92
CA THR A 186 -4.15 -12.96 2.60
C THR A 186 -3.99 -14.43 3.02
N ILE A 187 -2.81 -15.02 2.78
CA ILE A 187 -2.49 -16.38 3.24
C ILE A 187 -2.60 -16.48 4.76
N ILE A 188 -2.10 -15.47 5.49
CA ILE A 188 -2.19 -15.41 6.95
C ILE A 188 -3.66 -15.37 7.40
N HIS A 189 -4.49 -14.53 6.79
CA HIS A 189 -5.92 -14.43 7.11
C HIS A 189 -6.64 -15.77 6.88
N LEU A 190 -6.42 -16.40 5.73
CA LEU A 190 -6.99 -17.70 5.41
C LEU A 190 -6.52 -18.80 6.39
N THR A 191 -5.22 -18.85 6.66
CA THR A 191 -4.63 -19.85 7.56
C THR A 191 -5.16 -19.70 8.98
N PHE A 192 -5.30 -18.47 9.50
CA PHE A 192 -5.90 -18.20 10.81
C PHE A 192 -7.31 -18.80 10.91
N ASN A 193 -8.17 -18.52 9.92
CA ASN A 193 -9.54 -19.00 9.92
C ASN A 193 -9.63 -20.51 9.70
N ILE A 194 -8.77 -21.13 8.89
CA ILE A 194 -8.72 -22.59 8.72
C ILE A 194 -8.31 -23.28 10.02
N ILE A 195 -7.23 -22.81 10.68
CA ILE A 195 -6.76 -23.39 11.94
C ILE A 195 -7.86 -23.27 13.01
N GLY A 196 -8.48 -22.09 13.16
CA GLY A 196 -9.57 -21.88 14.09
C GLY A 196 -10.75 -22.84 13.81
N THR A 197 -11.12 -22.96 12.55
CA THR A 197 -12.21 -23.89 12.14
C THR A 197 -11.88 -25.33 12.46
N VAL A 198 -10.68 -25.81 12.14
CA VAL A 198 -10.28 -27.20 12.45
C VAL A 198 -10.33 -27.46 13.96
N ILE A 199 -9.81 -26.54 14.78
CA ILE A 199 -9.82 -26.67 16.23
C ILE A 199 -11.27 -26.72 16.75
N PHE A 200 -12.13 -25.80 16.36
CA PHE A 200 -13.49 -25.71 16.88
C PHE A 200 -14.43 -26.80 16.36
N VAL A 201 -14.25 -27.25 15.12
CA VAL A 201 -14.95 -28.46 14.61
C VAL A 201 -14.55 -29.67 15.45
N SER A 202 -13.26 -29.85 15.74
CA SER A 202 -12.78 -30.94 16.58
C SER A 202 -13.35 -30.87 18.01
N ILE A 203 -13.35 -29.68 18.61
CA ILE A 203 -13.99 -29.45 19.93
C ILE A 203 -15.49 -29.79 19.89
N SER A 204 -16.21 -29.33 18.86
CA SER A 204 -17.65 -29.56 18.73
C SER A 204 -17.99 -31.04 18.50
N MET A 205 -17.08 -31.82 17.95
CA MET A 205 -17.25 -33.28 17.78
C MET A 205 -16.93 -34.08 19.05
N LEU A 206 -15.96 -33.61 19.85
CA LEU A 206 -15.48 -34.32 21.02
C LEU A 206 -16.22 -33.92 22.31
N PHE A 207 -16.79 -32.72 22.36
CA PHE A 207 -17.44 -32.15 23.53
C PHE A 207 -18.81 -31.56 23.16
N PRO A 208 -19.80 -31.53 24.08
CA PRO A 208 -21.12 -30.96 23.85
C PRO A 208 -21.06 -29.41 23.85
N PHE A 209 -20.31 -28.82 22.92
CA PHE A 209 -20.06 -27.37 22.82
C PHE A 209 -21.37 -26.57 22.69
N ALA A 210 -22.34 -27.08 21.94
CA ALA A 210 -23.67 -26.45 21.83
C ALA A 210 -24.36 -26.29 23.20
N HIS A 211 -24.38 -27.32 24.05
CA HIS A 211 -24.96 -27.26 25.39
C HIS A 211 -24.24 -26.26 26.30
N LEU A 212 -22.93 -26.14 26.17
CA LEU A 212 -22.17 -25.11 26.91
C LEU A 212 -22.65 -23.71 26.55
N VAL A 213 -22.82 -23.40 25.26
CA VAL A 213 -23.32 -22.10 24.79
C VAL A 213 -24.77 -21.85 25.16
N GLU A 214 -25.63 -22.87 25.08
CA GLU A 214 -27.04 -22.81 25.52
C GLU A 214 -27.14 -22.45 27.01
N SER A 215 -26.22 -22.96 27.84
CA SER A 215 -26.23 -22.67 29.29
C SER A 215 -25.87 -21.21 29.61
N ILE A 216 -25.15 -20.53 28.75
CA ILE A 216 -24.76 -19.12 28.93
C ILE A 216 -25.96 -18.18 28.65
N THR A 217 -26.72 -18.49 27.61
CA THR A 217 -27.89 -17.66 27.18
C THR A 217 -29.08 -18.53 26.86
N PRO A 218 -29.77 -19.07 27.90
CA PRO A 218 -30.98 -19.91 27.70
C PRO A 218 -32.05 -19.17 26.92
N ASN A 219 -32.75 -19.88 26.03
CA ASN A 219 -33.93 -19.42 25.29
C ASN A 219 -33.71 -18.26 24.29
N ASN A 220 -32.44 -17.84 24.01
CA ASN A 220 -32.14 -16.81 23.01
C ASN A 220 -31.17 -17.34 21.96
N VAL A 221 -31.69 -17.93 20.87
CA VAL A 221 -30.88 -18.54 19.81
C VAL A 221 -29.96 -17.51 19.12
N ALA A 222 -30.42 -16.27 18.94
CA ALA A 222 -29.60 -15.21 18.34
C ALA A 222 -28.37 -14.90 19.20
N ALA A 223 -28.57 -14.78 20.53
CA ALA A 223 -27.49 -14.59 21.48
C ALA A 223 -26.55 -15.81 21.54
N GLN A 224 -27.08 -17.02 21.45
CA GLN A 224 -26.30 -18.26 21.41
C GLN A 224 -25.39 -18.27 20.18
N ILE A 225 -25.91 -17.94 18.98
CA ILE A 225 -25.08 -17.85 17.73
C ILE A 225 -24.03 -16.75 17.85
N ALA A 226 -24.38 -15.58 18.38
CA ALA A 226 -23.42 -14.49 18.59
C ALA A 226 -22.31 -14.90 19.58
N ASN A 227 -22.66 -15.61 20.65
CA ASN A 227 -21.68 -16.13 21.63
C ASN A 227 -20.76 -17.18 21.01
N VAL A 228 -21.27 -18.11 20.17
CA VAL A 228 -20.42 -19.03 19.42
C VAL A 228 -19.42 -18.28 18.58
N HIS A 229 -19.88 -17.26 17.84
CA HIS A 229 -18.99 -16.44 16.98
C HIS A 229 -17.93 -15.70 17.79
N THR A 230 -18.32 -15.13 18.93
CA THR A 230 -17.37 -14.43 19.81
C THR A 230 -16.37 -15.41 20.44
N ILE A 231 -16.84 -16.53 21.00
CA ILE A 231 -15.97 -17.55 21.60
C ILE A 231 -14.98 -18.09 20.57
N PHE A 232 -15.44 -18.40 19.36
CA PHE A 232 -14.59 -18.86 18.27
C PHE A 232 -13.46 -17.87 17.97
N ASN A 233 -13.78 -16.62 17.69
CA ASN A 233 -12.77 -15.62 17.27
C ASN A 233 -11.85 -15.20 18.42
N VAL A 234 -12.36 -15.03 19.62
CA VAL A 234 -11.53 -14.68 20.81
C VAL A 234 -10.62 -15.83 21.19
N ALA A 235 -11.14 -17.06 21.29
CA ALA A 235 -10.33 -18.19 21.67
C ALA A 235 -9.28 -18.53 20.59
N THR A 236 -9.64 -18.51 19.32
CA THR A 236 -8.67 -18.68 18.21
C THR A 236 -7.57 -17.64 18.28
N THR A 237 -7.92 -16.35 18.50
CA THR A 237 -6.95 -15.27 18.67
C THR A 237 -6.03 -15.54 19.86
N LEU A 238 -6.57 -15.87 21.04
CA LEU A 238 -5.78 -16.14 22.23
C LEU A 238 -4.83 -17.33 22.05
N LEU A 239 -5.27 -18.38 21.36
CA LEU A 239 -4.46 -19.55 21.05
C LEU A 239 -3.32 -19.24 20.06
N LEU A 240 -3.59 -18.43 19.05
CA LEU A 240 -2.63 -18.13 17.98
C LEU A 240 -1.77 -16.89 18.27
N LEU A 241 -2.17 -16.01 19.20
CA LEU A 241 -1.43 -14.79 19.55
C LEU A 241 0.03 -15.06 19.95
N PRO A 242 0.37 -16.06 20.77
CA PRO A 242 1.77 -16.36 21.11
C PRO A 242 2.62 -16.78 19.91
N ILE A 243 2.00 -17.44 18.94
CA ILE A 243 2.67 -18.04 17.78
C ILE A 243 2.35 -17.31 16.47
N GLY A 244 1.74 -16.13 16.52
CA GLY A 244 1.30 -15.40 15.32
C GLY A 244 2.44 -15.09 14.33
N THR A 245 3.68 -14.91 14.79
CA THR A 245 4.85 -14.77 13.91
C THR A 245 5.12 -16.03 13.07
N LYS A 246 4.77 -17.21 13.57
CA LYS A 246 4.89 -18.45 12.77
C LYS A 246 3.90 -18.50 11.60
N LEU A 247 2.79 -17.76 11.66
CA LEU A 247 1.91 -17.60 10.51
C LEU A 247 2.60 -16.76 9.39
N VAL A 248 3.45 -15.81 9.78
CA VAL A 248 4.30 -15.07 8.82
C VAL A 248 5.32 -16.02 8.18
N ASP A 249 6.00 -16.83 8.99
CA ASP A 249 7.00 -17.77 8.48
C ASP A 249 6.35 -18.81 7.55
N LEU A 250 5.16 -19.31 7.91
CA LEU A 250 4.38 -20.21 7.07
C LEU A 250 3.96 -19.53 5.75
N ALA A 251 3.52 -18.28 5.79
CA ALA A 251 3.15 -17.53 4.59
C ALA A 251 4.35 -17.29 3.66
N LYS A 252 5.54 -17.00 4.23
CA LYS A 252 6.80 -16.91 3.48
C LYS A 252 7.24 -18.26 2.90
N MET A 253 6.98 -19.37 3.58
CA MET A 253 7.27 -20.71 3.07
C MET A 253 6.32 -21.09 1.91
N ILE A 254 5.04 -20.74 2.00
CA ILE A 254 4.05 -20.98 0.93
C ILE A 254 4.33 -20.10 -0.29
N LEU A 255 4.73 -18.85 -0.07
CA LEU A 255 5.07 -17.89 -1.09
C LEU A 255 6.47 -17.31 -0.81
N PRO A 256 7.55 -17.98 -1.24
CA PRO A 256 8.93 -17.54 -0.98
C PRO A 256 9.27 -16.23 -1.70
N ASP A 257 10.33 -15.56 -1.24
CA ASP A 257 10.90 -14.44 -1.99
C ASP A 257 11.53 -14.96 -3.28
N ASP A 258 11.43 -14.21 -4.39
CA ASP A 258 12.17 -14.56 -5.60
C ASP A 258 13.66 -14.24 -5.37
N PRO A 259 14.58 -15.06 -5.86
CA PRO A 259 15.91 -14.59 -6.15
C PRO A 259 15.75 -13.42 -7.15
N GLU A 260 16.48 -12.33 -6.95
CA GLU A 260 16.40 -11.09 -7.73
C GLU A 260 16.38 -11.39 -9.25
N ASP A 261 15.21 -11.52 -9.80
CA ASP A 261 15.01 -11.69 -11.24
C ASP A 261 14.32 -10.43 -11.78
N HIS A 262 15.15 -9.50 -12.25
CA HIS A 262 14.72 -8.26 -12.91
C HIS A 262 14.12 -8.51 -14.33
N GLN A 263 13.57 -9.71 -14.61
CA GLN A 263 13.17 -10.13 -15.96
C GLN A 263 11.72 -9.84 -16.33
N HIS A 264 10.89 -9.28 -15.45
CA HIS A 264 9.51 -8.96 -15.80
C HIS A 264 9.18 -7.49 -15.57
N MET A 265 8.66 -6.81 -16.61
CA MET A 265 7.99 -5.51 -16.51
C MET A 265 6.82 -5.63 -15.55
N SER A 266 7.05 -5.41 -14.26
CA SER A 266 6.04 -5.51 -13.21
C SER A 266 6.18 -4.37 -12.22
N LEU A 267 5.04 -3.87 -11.76
CA LEU A 267 4.97 -2.91 -10.67
C LEU A 267 5.34 -3.59 -9.36
N LYS A 268 6.09 -2.89 -8.52
CA LYS A 268 6.52 -3.40 -7.22
C LYS A 268 5.62 -2.91 -6.08
N TYR A 269 5.12 -1.71 -6.17
CA TYR A 269 4.37 -1.04 -5.10
C TYR A 269 3.03 -0.47 -5.55
N LEU A 270 2.86 -0.10 -6.84
CA LEU A 270 1.60 0.42 -7.35
C LEU A 270 0.56 -0.70 -7.50
N ASP A 271 -0.64 -0.46 -6.95
CA ASP A 271 -1.77 -1.37 -7.02
C ASP A 271 -3.03 -0.63 -7.42
N PHE A 272 -3.45 -0.79 -8.68
CA PHE A 272 -4.65 -0.17 -9.24
C PHE A 272 -5.95 -0.69 -8.61
N SER A 273 -5.91 -1.81 -7.88
CA SER A 273 -7.11 -2.37 -7.25
C SER A 273 -7.68 -1.47 -6.14
N ILE A 274 -6.89 -0.52 -5.63
CA ILE A 274 -7.35 0.46 -4.63
C ILE A 274 -8.50 1.33 -5.13
N PHE A 275 -8.65 1.47 -6.46
CA PHE A 275 -9.72 2.27 -7.08
C PHE A 275 -11.01 1.47 -7.31
N ASN A 276 -10.96 0.14 -7.22
CA ASN A 276 -12.11 -0.75 -7.48
C ASN A 276 -13.04 -0.92 -6.26
N ASN A 277 -12.72 -0.34 -5.12
CA ASN A 277 -13.50 -0.46 -3.90
C ASN A 277 -14.41 0.77 -3.69
N ASP A 278 -15.69 0.54 -3.35
CA ASP A 278 -16.65 1.59 -2.97
C ASP A 278 -16.25 2.37 -1.69
N TYR A 279 -15.13 1.99 -1.06
CA TYR A 279 -14.63 2.57 0.18
C TYR A 279 -13.45 3.51 -0.10
N HIS A 280 -13.71 4.80 -0.13
CA HIS A 280 -12.70 5.85 -0.40
C HIS A 280 -11.85 6.27 0.82
N ILE A 281 -12.00 5.62 1.98
CA ILE A 281 -11.27 5.98 3.19
C ILE A 281 -9.80 5.57 3.09
N GLY A 282 -8.92 6.56 3.16
CA GLY A 282 -7.47 6.34 3.16
C GLY A 282 -6.83 6.10 1.79
N THR A 283 -7.61 6.08 0.70
CA THR A 283 -7.11 5.82 -0.67
C THR A 283 -6.01 6.79 -1.08
N SER A 284 -6.20 8.08 -0.81
CA SER A 284 -5.21 9.14 -1.08
C SER A 284 -3.86 8.90 -0.40
N ALA A 285 -3.88 8.46 0.83
CA ALA A 285 -2.66 8.19 1.58
C ALA A 285 -1.95 6.91 1.14
N ILE A 286 -2.73 5.87 0.82
CA ILE A 286 -2.21 4.64 0.24
C ILE A 286 -1.58 4.98 -1.12
N ALA A 287 -2.30 5.71 -1.98
CA ALA A 287 -1.83 6.12 -3.29
C ALA A 287 -0.51 6.93 -3.21
N ASN A 288 -0.45 7.95 -2.35
CA ASN A 288 0.77 8.74 -2.16
C ASN A 288 1.96 7.88 -1.66
N THR A 289 1.71 6.90 -0.79
CA THR A 289 2.77 6.02 -0.29
C THR A 289 3.22 5.02 -1.35
N GLN A 290 2.29 4.47 -2.12
CA GLN A 290 2.60 3.60 -3.26
C GLN A 290 3.42 4.35 -4.31
N LEU A 291 3.02 5.56 -4.68
CA LEU A 291 3.75 6.42 -5.61
C LEU A 291 5.16 6.73 -5.09
N PHE A 292 5.29 7.09 -3.81
CA PHE A 292 6.60 7.33 -3.21
C PHE A 292 7.50 6.11 -3.28
N ASN A 293 7.01 4.93 -2.92
CA ASN A 293 7.80 3.69 -2.94
C ASN A 293 8.16 3.25 -4.36
N GLU A 294 7.23 3.42 -5.34
CA GLU A 294 7.52 3.08 -6.73
C GLU A 294 8.53 4.05 -7.36
N THR A 295 8.43 5.35 -7.06
CA THR A 295 9.42 6.33 -7.54
C THR A 295 10.79 6.12 -6.90
N GLN A 296 10.87 5.71 -5.62
CA GLN A 296 12.13 5.30 -4.99
C GLN A 296 12.71 4.03 -5.65
N HIS A 297 11.86 3.08 -6.02
CA HIS A 297 12.29 1.92 -6.80
C HIS A 297 12.83 2.32 -8.17
N MET A 298 12.13 3.19 -8.90
CA MET A 298 12.56 3.72 -10.19
C MET A 298 13.91 4.47 -10.08
N LEU A 299 14.11 5.28 -9.02
CA LEU A 299 15.37 5.96 -8.74
C LEU A 299 16.53 4.96 -8.57
N ASN A 300 16.32 3.87 -7.83
CA ASN A 300 17.33 2.83 -7.68
C ASN A 300 17.70 2.17 -9.03
N VAL A 301 16.71 1.89 -9.88
CA VAL A 301 16.94 1.32 -11.21
C VAL A 301 17.74 2.30 -12.08
N ALA A 302 17.33 3.58 -12.11
CA ALA A 302 18.02 4.63 -12.87
C ALA A 302 19.48 4.82 -12.41
N ASN A 303 19.73 4.84 -11.08
CA ASN A 303 21.09 4.91 -10.53
C ASN A 303 21.95 3.73 -10.97
N HIS A 304 21.43 2.50 -10.90
CA HIS A 304 22.17 1.33 -11.37
C HIS A 304 22.43 1.39 -12.88
N ASN A 305 21.50 1.94 -13.65
CA ASN A 305 21.65 2.09 -15.09
C ASN A 305 22.73 3.11 -15.47
N VAL A 306 22.79 4.25 -14.76
CA VAL A 306 23.85 5.26 -14.90
C VAL A 306 25.21 4.67 -14.56
N LYS A 307 25.35 3.97 -13.43
CA LYS A 307 26.61 3.31 -13.04
C LYS A 307 27.07 2.31 -14.09
N ARG A 308 26.16 1.56 -14.67
CA ARG A 308 26.47 0.62 -15.77
C ARG A 308 26.90 1.34 -17.05
N ALA A 309 26.29 2.50 -17.37
CA ALA A 309 26.71 3.32 -18.51
C ALA A 309 28.16 3.83 -18.35
N PHE A 310 28.56 4.20 -17.12
CA PHE A 310 29.92 4.61 -16.81
C PHE A 310 30.91 3.44 -16.94
N GLU A 311 30.56 2.25 -16.42
CA GLU A 311 31.40 1.05 -16.64
C GLU A 311 31.61 0.71 -18.11
N LEU A 312 30.64 1.01 -18.99
CA LEU A 312 30.74 0.79 -20.43
C LEU A 312 31.66 1.80 -21.12
N LEU A 313 31.85 3.00 -20.56
CA LEU A 313 32.85 3.96 -21.06
C LEU A 313 34.26 3.50 -20.80
N ASP A 314 34.51 2.84 -19.65
CA ASP A 314 35.84 2.29 -19.33
C ASP A 314 36.14 1.03 -20.15
N HIS A 315 35.18 0.10 -20.18
CA HIS A 315 35.31 -1.17 -20.90
C HIS A 315 33.94 -1.58 -21.47
N PHE A 316 33.81 -1.39 -22.80
CA PHE A 316 32.56 -1.80 -23.47
C PHE A 316 32.36 -3.32 -23.38
N ASN A 317 31.15 -3.72 -23.01
CA ASN A 317 30.71 -5.11 -22.94
C ASN A 317 29.28 -5.23 -23.47
N GLN A 318 29.07 -6.06 -24.48
CA GLN A 318 27.78 -6.21 -25.17
C GLN A 318 26.67 -6.69 -24.22
N GLU A 319 26.95 -7.62 -23.32
CA GLU A 319 25.95 -8.14 -22.38
C GLU A 319 25.50 -7.05 -21.39
N LYS A 320 26.44 -6.25 -20.87
CA LYS A 320 26.12 -5.11 -20.01
C LYS A 320 25.32 -4.04 -20.76
N TYR A 321 25.62 -3.80 -22.03
CA TYR A 321 24.89 -2.87 -22.88
C TYR A 321 23.44 -3.33 -23.09
N GLU A 322 23.23 -4.60 -23.44
CA GLU A 322 21.88 -5.17 -23.62
C GLU A 322 21.06 -5.13 -22.31
N ARG A 323 21.72 -5.33 -21.17
CA ARG A 323 21.09 -5.22 -19.87
C ARG A 323 20.69 -3.76 -19.57
N LEU A 324 21.52 -2.81 -19.90
CA LEU A 324 21.24 -1.38 -19.76
C LEU A 324 20.00 -0.98 -20.59
N LEU A 325 19.87 -1.48 -21.82
CA LEU A 325 18.71 -1.23 -22.67
C LEU A 325 17.41 -1.79 -22.05
N LYS A 326 17.48 -2.98 -21.43
CA LYS A 326 16.32 -3.59 -20.74
C LYS A 326 15.91 -2.82 -19.48
N ASP A 327 16.89 -2.35 -18.72
CA ASP A 327 16.61 -1.57 -17.51
C ASP A 327 16.01 -0.20 -17.87
N GLU A 328 16.38 0.39 -19.00
CA GLU A 328 15.77 1.62 -19.50
C GLU A 328 14.33 1.38 -20.00
N GLU A 329 14.09 0.31 -20.75
CA GLU A 329 12.72 -0.08 -21.14
C GLU A 329 11.84 -0.27 -19.89
N TYR A 330 12.40 -0.78 -18.80
CA TYR A 330 11.73 -0.89 -17.52
C TYR A 330 11.49 0.48 -16.85
N ILE A 331 12.44 1.41 -16.91
CA ILE A 331 12.28 2.79 -16.43
C ILE A 331 11.13 3.49 -17.17
N ASN A 332 11.06 3.36 -18.50
CA ASN A 332 9.98 3.89 -19.33
C ASN A 332 8.62 3.27 -18.96
N TYR A 333 8.58 1.95 -18.73
CA TYR A 333 7.39 1.28 -18.25
C TYR A 333 6.93 1.83 -16.90
N LEU A 334 7.84 1.99 -15.93
CA LEU A 334 7.51 2.54 -14.61
C LEU A 334 6.99 3.98 -14.71
N ASN A 335 7.61 4.83 -15.56
CA ASN A 335 7.14 6.20 -15.79
C ASN A 335 5.70 6.20 -16.31
N GLN A 336 5.39 5.40 -17.33
CA GLN A 336 4.04 5.30 -17.88
C GLN A 336 3.04 4.82 -16.83
N GLN A 337 3.39 3.81 -16.02
CA GLN A 337 2.51 3.29 -14.97
C GLN A 337 2.27 4.31 -13.84
N ILE A 338 3.26 5.12 -13.50
CA ILE A 338 3.10 6.22 -12.54
C ILE A 338 2.15 7.28 -13.11
N ILE A 339 2.26 7.62 -14.39
CA ILE A 339 1.33 8.55 -15.08
C ILE A 339 -0.10 8.00 -15.06
N ASP A 340 -0.30 6.75 -15.42
CA ASP A 340 -1.62 6.10 -15.46
C ASP A 340 -2.23 6.05 -14.06
N PHE A 341 -1.46 5.65 -13.05
CA PHE A 341 -1.90 5.59 -11.66
C PHE A 341 -2.27 6.97 -11.10
N THR A 342 -1.45 7.99 -11.35
CA THR A 342 -1.74 9.36 -10.92
C THR A 342 -2.98 9.92 -11.59
N THR A 343 -3.23 9.58 -12.85
CA THR A 343 -4.44 9.95 -13.58
C THR A 343 -5.67 9.33 -12.95
N GLU A 344 -5.60 8.07 -12.55
CA GLU A 344 -6.69 7.38 -11.85
C GLU A 344 -6.97 7.99 -10.47
N VAL A 345 -5.91 8.35 -9.71
CA VAL A 345 -6.06 9.05 -8.42
C VAL A 345 -6.80 10.38 -8.61
N ILE A 346 -6.41 11.19 -9.60
CA ILE A 346 -7.04 12.50 -9.88
C ILE A 346 -8.51 12.34 -10.28
N SER A 347 -8.83 11.28 -11.02
CA SER A 347 -10.20 11.01 -11.50
C SER A 347 -11.15 10.59 -10.39
N ASN A 348 -10.63 9.95 -9.35
CA ASN A 348 -11.41 9.37 -8.25
C ASN A 348 -11.41 10.23 -6.98
N GLU A 349 -10.63 11.31 -6.89
CA GLU A 349 -10.54 12.16 -5.71
C GLU A 349 -11.05 13.58 -5.94
N PHE A 350 -11.68 14.14 -4.88
CA PHE A 350 -12.00 15.58 -4.84
C PHE A 350 -10.72 16.40 -4.62
N PRO A 351 -10.60 17.62 -5.24
CA PRO A 351 -9.42 18.46 -5.15
C PRO A 351 -9.22 18.94 -3.71
N THR A 352 -8.26 18.37 -3.03
CA THR A 352 -7.79 18.76 -1.70
C THR A 352 -6.26 18.72 -1.66
N GLU A 353 -5.67 19.00 -0.51
CA GLU A 353 -4.21 19.09 -0.28
C GLU A 353 -3.37 17.92 -0.86
N GLY A 354 -3.98 16.75 -1.17
CA GLY A 354 -3.33 15.61 -1.81
C GLY A 354 -2.98 15.80 -3.29
N SER A 355 -3.69 16.67 -4.02
CA SER A 355 -3.46 16.87 -5.46
C SER A 355 -2.10 17.50 -5.79
N GLN A 356 -1.54 18.29 -4.88
CA GLN A 356 -0.22 18.91 -5.07
C GLN A 356 0.92 17.87 -5.09
N THR A 357 0.81 16.82 -4.26
CA THR A 357 1.80 15.75 -4.20
C THR A 357 1.82 14.94 -5.50
N ILE A 358 0.67 14.75 -6.13
CA ILE A 358 0.54 13.97 -7.36
C ILE A 358 1.31 14.60 -8.52
N VAL A 359 1.21 15.94 -8.68
CA VAL A 359 1.96 16.68 -9.71
C VAL A 359 3.48 16.54 -9.49
N LEU A 360 3.91 16.51 -8.23
CA LEU A 360 5.33 16.33 -7.90
C LEU A 360 5.82 14.91 -8.24
N PHE A 361 5.00 13.88 -8.09
CA PHE A 361 5.35 12.51 -8.51
C PHE A 361 5.46 12.39 -10.03
N LEU A 362 4.61 13.08 -10.81
CA LEU A 362 4.72 13.13 -12.26
C LEU A 362 6.03 13.82 -12.70
N LYS A 363 6.39 14.95 -12.06
CA LYS A 363 7.66 15.63 -12.32
C LYS A 363 8.83 14.71 -11.99
N LEU A 364 8.80 14.09 -10.79
CA LEU A 364 9.84 13.18 -10.31
C LEU A 364 10.07 12.00 -11.25
N SER A 365 9.00 11.32 -11.69
CA SER A 365 9.12 10.18 -12.60
C SER A 365 9.66 10.58 -13.98
N SER A 366 9.28 11.75 -14.48
CA SER A 366 9.81 12.29 -15.74
C SER A 366 11.30 12.64 -15.64
N ASP A 367 11.75 13.23 -14.52
CA ASP A 367 13.18 13.50 -14.32
C ASP A 367 14.00 12.21 -14.20
N LEU A 368 13.43 11.16 -13.59
CA LEU A 368 14.07 9.82 -13.51
C LEU A 368 14.19 9.13 -14.87
N GLU A 369 13.16 9.24 -15.71
CA GLU A 369 13.18 8.73 -17.09
C GLU A 369 14.27 9.43 -17.91
N ARG A 370 14.39 10.75 -17.81
CA ARG A 370 15.44 11.51 -18.50
C ARG A 370 16.87 11.13 -18.04
N ILE A 371 17.05 10.80 -16.77
CA ILE A 371 18.33 10.22 -16.30
C ILE A 371 18.62 8.89 -17.00
N GLY A 372 17.61 8.04 -17.19
CA GLY A 372 17.70 6.81 -17.97
C GLY A 372 18.11 7.07 -19.42
N ASP A 373 17.47 8.04 -20.07
CA ASP A 373 17.81 8.47 -21.44
C ASP A 373 19.28 8.92 -21.57
N HIS A 374 19.78 9.72 -20.61
CA HIS A 374 21.18 10.14 -20.60
C HIS A 374 22.15 8.96 -20.39
N ALA A 375 21.78 7.97 -19.57
CA ALA A 375 22.55 6.75 -19.42
C ALA A 375 22.67 5.97 -20.74
N ILE A 376 21.58 5.83 -21.50
CA ILE A 376 21.60 5.23 -22.84
C ILE A 376 22.47 6.03 -23.80
N ASN A 377 22.36 7.35 -23.78
CA ASN A 377 23.17 8.20 -24.64
C ASN A 377 24.67 7.99 -24.39
N ILE A 378 25.09 7.90 -23.13
CA ILE A 378 26.47 7.62 -22.74
C ILE A 378 26.88 6.22 -23.21
N ALA A 379 26.06 5.20 -22.94
CA ALA A 379 26.34 3.82 -23.33
C ALA A 379 26.42 3.62 -24.85
N SER A 380 25.56 4.29 -25.63
CA SER A 380 25.59 4.24 -27.09
C SER A 380 26.85 4.88 -27.66
N ARG A 381 27.41 5.91 -27.00
CA ARG A 381 28.68 6.50 -27.37
C ARG A 381 29.85 5.59 -27.01
N ALA A 382 29.77 4.87 -25.88
CA ALA A 382 30.75 3.85 -25.53
C ALA A 382 30.77 2.71 -26.57
N GLN A 383 29.61 2.27 -27.04
CA GLN A 383 29.47 1.29 -28.12
C GLN A 383 30.16 1.81 -29.40
N LYS A 384 29.88 3.06 -29.80
CA LYS A 384 30.43 3.65 -30.99
C LYS A 384 31.98 3.75 -30.91
N LEU A 385 32.52 4.15 -29.76
CA LEU A 385 33.96 4.19 -29.55
C LEU A 385 34.62 2.81 -29.70
N ALA A 386 33.94 1.77 -29.21
CA ALA A 386 34.40 0.38 -29.34
C ALA A 386 34.35 -0.12 -30.80
N GLU A 387 33.26 0.18 -31.53
CA GLU A 387 33.10 -0.19 -32.94
C GLU A 387 34.09 0.50 -33.86
N ASP A 388 34.36 1.78 -33.59
CA ASP A 388 35.33 2.59 -34.36
C ASP A 388 36.79 2.35 -33.94
N GLU A 389 37.03 1.46 -32.96
CA GLU A 389 38.36 1.20 -32.37
C GLU A 389 39.10 2.49 -31.93
N THR A 390 38.34 3.50 -31.49
CA THR A 390 38.88 4.80 -31.10
C THR A 390 38.86 4.95 -29.57
N HIS A 391 39.87 5.67 -29.05
CA HIS A 391 40.04 5.85 -27.61
C HIS A 391 40.27 7.34 -27.27
N PHE A 392 39.85 7.71 -26.08
CA PHE A 392 40.14 9.01 -25.49
C PHE A 392 41.60 9.08 -25.01
N SER A 393 42.16 10.30 -24.95
CA SER A 393 43.45 10.51 -24.33
C SER A 393 43.39 10.20 -22.82
N GLN A 394 44.54 9.89 -22.22
CA GLN A 394 44.63 9.61 -20.77
C GLN A 394 44.12 10.79 -19.93
N ASP A 395 44.31 12.03 -20.38
CA ASP A 395 43.79 13.21 -19.67
C ASP A 395 42.25 13.30 -19.79
N ALA A 396 41.68 12.99 -20.96
CA ALA A 396 40.24 12.95 -21.15
C ALA A 396 39.59 11.85 -20.33
N LEU A 397 40.20 10.67 -20.21
CA LEU A 397 39.70 9.58 -19.35
C LEU A 397 39.68 9.97 -17.86
N LYS A 398 40.70 10.67 -17.37
CA LYS A 398 40.73 11.20 -16.00
C LYS A 398 39.60 12.21 -15.76
N GLU A 399 39.37 13.10 -16.73
CA GLU A 399 38.31 14.10 -16.66
C GLU A 399 36.92 13.42 -16.64
N ILE A 400 36.71 12.38 -17.46
CA ILE A 400 35.49 11.55 -17.45
C ILE A 400 35.28 10.92 -16.07
N SER A 401 36.30 10.27 -15.50
CA SER A 401 36.21 9.63 -14.19
C SER A 401 35.87 10.61 -13.05
N ILE A 402 36.31 11.87 -13.14
CA ILE A 402 35.89 12.91 -12.20
C ILE A 402 34.41 13.22 -12.34
N MET A 403 33.91 13.40 -13.58
CA MET A 403 32.49 13.66 -13.84
C MET A 403 31.62 12.50 -13.38
N GLU A 404 32.02 11.26 -13.63
CA GLU A 404 31.36 10.05 -13.14
C GLU A 404 31.22 10.05 -11.62
N SER A 405 32.32 10.40 -10.93
CA SER A 405 32.29 10.47 -9.45
C SER A 405 31.33 11.55 -8.96
N LEU A 406 31.31 12.72 -9.60
CA LEU A 406 30.39 13.81 -9.24
C LEU A 406 28.92 13.42 -9.45
N CYS A 407 28.57 12.81 -10.58
CA CYS A 407 27.21 12.34 -10.87
C CYS A 407 26.79 11.22 -9.91
N ASN A 408 27.66 10.24 -9.65
CA ASN A 408 27.36 9.17 -8.69
C ASN A 408 27.09 9.72 -7.28
N ASN A 409 27.84 10.73 -6.83
CA ASN A 409 27.63 11.35 -5.53
C ASN A 409 26.23 11.99 -5.42
N ILE A 410 25.72 12.67 -6.46
CA ILE A 410 24.37 13.20 -6.47
C ILE A 410 23.35 12.07 -6.39
N LEU A 411 23.46 11.07 -7.24
CA LEU A 411 22.50 9.98 -7.31
C LEU A 411 22.47 9.14 -6.02
N ASP A 412 23.64 8.90 -5.41
CA ASP A 412 23.72 8.18 -4.14
C ASP A 412 23.11 8.99 -2.99
N GLU A 413 23.27 10.33 -2.99
CA GLU A 413 22.65 11.22 -2.01
C GLU A 413 21.11 11.18 -2.07
N LEU A 414 20.53 11.03 -3.27
CA LEU A 414 19.07 10.96 -3.47
C LEU A 414 18.44 9.67 -2.94
N ILE A 415 19.22 8.61 -2.73
CA ILE A 415 18.75 7.30 -2.24
C ILE A 415 18.61 7.27 -0.71
N ILE A 416 19.15 8.24 0.01
CA ILE A 416 19.11 8.31 1.47
C ILE A 416 17.67 8.36 1.97
N LEU A 417 17.34 7.49 2.93
CA LEU A 417 15.98 7.26 3.42
C LEU A 417 15.64 8.05 4.69
N ASP A 418 16.62 8.70 5.35
CA ASP A 418 16.42 9.40 6.63
C ASP A 418 15.79 10.80 6.44
N TYR A 419 14.79 11.11 7.28
CA TYR A 419 14.04 12.36 7.17
C TYR A 419 14.86 13.59 7.58
N ASP A 420 15.69 13.50 8.62
CA ASP A 420 16.47 14.65 9.10
C ASP A 420 17.58 15.04 8.11
N GLU A 421 18.11 14.08 7.37
CA GLU A 421 19.03 14.33 6.27
C GLU A 421 18.33 15.02 5.08
N PHE A 422 17.06 14.71 4.81
CA PHE A 422 16.27 15.35 3.75
C PHE A 422 16.01 16.86 3.95
N LYS A 423 16.14 17.38 5.15
CA LYS A 423 15.91 18.81 5.42
C LYS A 423 16.90 19.71 4.66
N ASN A 424 18.11 19.23 4.45
CA ASN A 424 19.19 19.96 3.79
C ASN A 424 19.56 19.38 2.41
N ILE A 425 18.75 18.42 1.89
CA ILE A 425 19.09 17.70 0.66
C ILE A 425 19.21 18.64 -0.56
N VAL A 426 18.29 19.62 -0.66
CA VAL A 426 18.28 20.56 -1.79
C VAL A 426 19.54 21.39 -1.80
N ASP A 427 19.90 22.01 -0.66
CA ASP A 427 21.13 22.85 -0.56
C ASP A 427 22.40 22.03 -0.83
N LYS A 428 22.41 20.76 -0.41
CA LYS A 428 23.55 19.85 -0.60
C LYS A 428 23.70 19.45 -2.06
N VAL A 429 22.60 19.09 -2.73
CA VAL A 429 22.59 18.68 -4.13
C VAL A 429 22.84 19.88 -5.04
N ASP A 430 22.32 21.09 -4.72
CA ASP A 430 22.57 22.33 -5.43
C ASP A 430 24.10 22.66 -5.50
N ILE A 431 24.80 22.51 -4.37
CA ILE A 431 26.27 22.66 -4.33
C ILE A 431 26.98 21.61 -5.21
N MET A 432 26.47 20.38 -5.24
CA MET A 432 27.06 19.29 -6.05
C MET A 432 26.83 19.54 -7.53
N GLU A 433 25.65 19.98 -7.91
CA GLU A 433 25.28 20.32 -9.30
C GLU A 433 26.11 21.51 -9.81
N ASP A 434 26.21 22.61 -9.07
CA ASP A 434 27.06 23.75 -9.40
C ASP A 434 28.55 23.36 -9.60
N ASN A 435 29.00 22.31 -8.88
CA ASN A 435 30.33 21.76 -9.10
C ASN A 435 30.43 20.93 -10.39
N ILE A 436 29.37 20.20 -10.79
CA ILE A 436 29.30 19.52 -12.08
C ILE A 436 29.39 20.53 -13.21
N ASP A 437 28.62 21.59 -13.16
CA ASP A 437 28.58 22.65 -14.18
C ASP A 437 29.94 23.31 -14.38
N LYS A 438 30.58 23.73 -13.30
CA LYS A 438 31.90 24.34 -13.34
C LYS A 438 32.94 23.40 -13.92
N THR A 439 32.87 22.11 -13.54
CA THR A 439 33.82 21.09 -14.00
C THR A 439 33.60 20.75 -15.47
N GLN A 440 32.33 20.61 -15.89
CA GLN A 440 31.93 20.41 -17.29
C GLN A 440 32.46 21.55 -18.19
N HIS A 441 32.22 22.80 -17.76
CA HIS A 441 32.73 23.95 -18.50
C HIS A 441 34.27 23.93 -18.65
N GLN A 442 35.00 23.67 -17.57
CA GLN A 442 36.45 23.58 -17.57
C GLN A 442 36.95 22.48 -18.52
N PHE A 443 36.34 21.29 -18.48
CA PHE A 443 36.74 20.16 -19.30
C PHE A 443 36.38 20.36 -20.78
N THR A 444 35.31 21.07 -21.08
CA THR A 444 34.99 21.52 -22.45
C THR A 444 36.07 22.44 -22.99
N VAL A 445 36.56 23.41 -22.20
CA VAL A 445 37.68 24.28 -22.59
C VAL A 445 38.96 23.46 -22.82
N ASN A 446 39.27 22.53 -21.92
CA ASN A 446 40.44 21.65 -22.08
C ASN A 446 40.36 20.84 -23.38
N GLN A 447 39.18 20.35 -23.74
CA GLN A 447 38.97 19.59 -24.97
C GLN A 447 39.18 20.44 -26.22
N LEU A 448 38.72 21.71 -26.22
CA LEU A 448 38.97 22.64 -27.33
C LEU A 448 40.47 22.91 -27.52
N ILE A 449 41.25 22.99 -26.42
CA ILE A 449 42.69 23.14 -26.46
C ILE A 449 43.33 21.88 -27.08
N ARG A 450 42.93 20.67 -26.64
CA ARG A 450 43.41 19.39 -27.22
C ARG A 450 43.13 19.30 -28.73
N LEU A 451 41.97 19.74 -29.16
CA LEU A 451 41.59 19.76 -30.57
C LEU A 451 42.44 20.76 -31.37
N LYS A 452 42.65 21.96 -30.85
CA LYS A 452 43.50 22.98 -31.47
C LYS A 452 44.95 22.52 -31.59
N GLU A 453 45.46 21.79 -30.60
CA GLU A 453 46.82 21.21 -30.57
C GLU A 453 46.91 19.92 -31.40
N LYS A 454 45.85 19.48 -32.07
CA LYS A 454 45.76 18.23 -32.85
C LYS A 454 46.10 16.98 -32.03
N LYS A 455 45.82 17.00 -30.71
CA LYS A 455 46.01 15.86 -29.81
C LYS A 455 44.83 14.89 -29.82
N CYS A 456 43.73 15.22 -30.48
CA CYS A 456 42.57 14.36 -30.66
C CYS A 456 41.94 14.60 -32.04
N SER A 457 41.16 13.64 -32.53
CA SER A 457 40.34 13.80 -33.73
C SER A 457 39.13 14.69 -33.46
N THR A 458 38.58 15.30 -34.53
CA THR A 458 37.34 16.08 -34.42
C THR A 458 36.18 15.18 -33.97
N GLU A 459 36.14 13.95 -34.42
CA GLU A 459 35.11 12.98 -34.11
C GLU A 459 35.12 12.60 -32.63
N ASN A 460 36.29 12.25 -32.07
CA ASN A 460 36.41 11.99 -30.63
C ASN A 460 36.13 13.24 -29.80
N SER A 461 36.44 14.45 -30.28
CA SER A 461 36.10 15.69 -29.59
C SER A 461 34.59 15.91 -29.48
N ILE A 462 33.86 15.60 -30.55
CA ILE A 462 32.39 15.69 -30.56
C ILE A 462 31.78 14.67 -29.58
N ILE A 463 32.23 13.42 -29.59
CA ILE A 463 31.76 12.37 -28.69
C ILE A 463 32.00 12.76 -27.24
N TYR A 464 33.25 13.21 -26.92
CA TYR A 464 33.61 13.65 -25.58
C TYR A 464 32.75 14.80 -25.07
N THR A 465 32.55 15.84 -25.88
CA THR A 465 31.72 16.99 -25.49
C THR A 465 30.26 16.59 -25.24
N LYS A 466 29.70 15.66 -26.03
CA LYS A 466 28.36 15.14 -25.83
C LYS A 466 28.25 14.34 -24.52
N ILE A 467 29.26 13.55 -24.16
CA ILE A 467 29.33 12.83 -22.90
C ILE A 467 29.34 13.81 -21.72
N LEU A 468 30.14 14.88 -21.80
CA LEU A 468 30.17 15.93 -20.77
C LEU A 468 28.80 16.61 -20.60
N THR A 469 28.04 16.82 -21.70
CA THR A 469 26.68 17.37 -21.66
C THR A 469 25.71 16.41 -20.99
N ASP A 470 25.84 15.08 -21.26
CA ASP A 470 24.95 14.12 -20.57
C ASP A 470 25.25 14.05 -19.07
N PHE A 471 26.48 14.21 -18.63
CA PHE A 471 26.84 14.30 -17.21
C PHE A 471 26.21 15.53 -16.53
N GLU A 472 26.29 16.71 -17.17
CA GLU A 472 25.66 17.94 -16.67
C GLU A 472 24.15 17.76 -16.57
N ARG A 473 23.49 17.18 -17.59
CA ARG A 473 22.06 16.92 -17.55
C ARG A 473 21.63 15.93 -16.45
N ILE A 474 22.44 14.94 -16.16
CA ILE A 474 22.20 14.05 -15.01
C ILE A 474 22.26 14.85 -13.70
N GLY A 475 23.15 15.83 -13.57
CA GLY A 475 23.21 16.76 -12.45
C GLY A 475 21.96 17.61 -12.32
N ASP A 476 21.53 18.28 -13.40
CA ASP A 476 20.31 19.09 -13.49
C ASP A 476 19.08 18.32 -13.02
N HIS A 477 18.88 17.10 -13.57
CA HIS A 477 17.76 16.24 -13.18
C HIS A 477 17.89 15.74 -11.74
N GLY A 478 19.10 15.52 -11.25
CA GLY A 478 19.38 15.20 -9.85
C GLY A 478 18.88 16.28 -8.89
N LEU A 479 19.16 17.56 -9.19
CA LEU A 479 18.66 18.70 -8.42
C LEU A 479 17.13 18.81 -8.47
N ASN A 480 16.52 18.67 -9.64
CA ASN A 480 15.06 18.64 -9.80
C ASN A 480 14.39 17.54 -8.96
N ILE A 481 15.02 16.36 -8.90
CA ILE A 481 14.57 15.23 -8.08
C ILE A 481 14.68 15.57 -6.59
N ALA A 482 15.80 16.17 -6.14
CA ALA A 482 15.98 16.60 -4.76
C ALA A 482 14.88 17.57 -4.32
N GLU A 483 14.57 18.59 -5.13
CA GLU A 483 13.49 19.55 -4.89
C GLU A 483 12.13 18.83 -4.78
N SER A 484 11.82 17.96 -5.73
CA SER A 484 10.56 17.23 -5.77
C SER A 484 10.40 16.34 -4.56
N LEU A 485 11.43 15.58 -4.18
CA LEU A 485 11.45 14.73 -2.99
C LEU A 485 11.28 15.52 -1.69
N TYR A 486 11.96 16.67 -1.56
CA TYR A 486 11.82 17.56 -0.42
C TYR A 486 10.37 18.04 -0.26
N HIS A 487 9.76 18.52 -1.34
CA HIS A 487 8.37 19.00 -1.31
C HIS A 487 7.36 17.88 -1.03
N ILE A 488 7.51 16.70 -1.65
CA ILE A 488 6.69 15.52 -1.40
C ILE A 488 6.74 15.15 0.09
N ARG A 489 7.93 14.99 0.65
CA ARG A 489 8.10 14.63 2.06
C ARG A 489 7.56 15.69 3.02
N LYS A 490 7.74 16.97 2.72
CA LYS A 490 7.19 18.07 3.51
C LYS A 490 5.66 18.00 3.56
N ILE A 491 4.99 17.79 2.42
CA ILE A 491 3.54 17.65 2.36
C ILE A 491 3.10 16.37 3.08
N MET A 492 3.75 15.24 2.83
CA MET A 492 3.42 13.97 3.50
C MET A 492 3.57 14.05 5.02
N LYS A 493 4.55 14.81 5.53
CA LYS A 493 4.70 15.06 6.98
C LYS A 493 3.57 15.93 7.52
N GLN A 494 3.19 16.99 6.82
CA GLN A 494 2.07 17.87 7.21
C GLN A 494 0.75 17.09 7.26
N MET A 495 0.54 16.17 6.33
CA MET A 495 -0.61 15.26 6.31
C MET A 495 -0.51 14.13 7.36
N LYS A 496 0.55 14.08 8.18
CA LYS A 496 0.84 12.99 9.13
C LYS A 496 0.94 11.61 8.46
N MET A 497 1.39 11.57 7.22
CA MET A 497 1.60 10.33 6.47
C MET A 497 2.97 9.69 6.73
N ILE A 498 3.92 10.45 7.30
CA ILE A 498 5.24 9.97 7.73
C ILE A 498 5.27 9.99 9.26
N LYS A 499 5.76 8.93 9.90
CA LYS A 499 5.94 8.89 11.35
C LYS A 499 6.82 10.07 11.78
N PRO A 500 6.43 10.88 12.80
CA PRO A 500 7.42 11.67 13.50
C PRO A 500 8.37 10.68 14.18
N GLU A 501 9.67 10.82 13.96
CA GLU A 501 10.67 10.13 14.78
C GLU A 501 10.39 10.45 16.24
N ILE A 502 10.51 9.41 17.07
CA ILE A 502 10.39 9.51 18.51
C ILE A 502 11.58 10.39 18.95
N GLU A 503 11.28 11.63 19.37
CA GLU A 503 12.23 12.39 20.20
C GLU A 503 12.49 11.54 21.45
N GLU A 504 13.73 11.04 21.59
CA GLU A 504 14.21 10.40 22.81
C GLU A 504 14.29 11.41 23.98
#